data_bfb99d048f97444767ac0a772f6db8b5
#
_entry.id   bfb99d048f97444767ac0a772f6db8b5
#
_cell.length_a   1.000
_cell.length_b   1.000
_cell.length_c   1.000
_cell.angle_alpha   90.00
_cell.angle_beta   90.00
_cell.angle_gamma   90.00
#
_symmetry.space_group_name_H-M   'P 1'
#
loop_
_entity.id
_entity.type
_entity.pdbx_description
1 polymer ?
#
loop_
_entity_poly.entity_id
_entity_poly.type
_entity_poly.pdbx_seq_one_letter_code
_entity_poly.pdbx_strand_id
1 'polypeptide(L)'
;HSYQNFEQIESPSPKGEMGLHGLNLDWKRFVTDQTADFVAWEKAAIRAGGSELPVTINMMYDFQGLNYHKFKDLIDVVSWDNYPTWHKEAEEVTALDTALQHDFMRSLMKKPFLLMESCPTSTNWQSVSKLKRPGLLKAASLQAVAHGSDSVQYFQIRQSRGASEKFHGAVIDHYGGKDTRVF
;
A
#
# COMPACT_ATOMS: atom_id res chain seq x y z
N HIS A 1 -7.64 -33.57 -7.22
CA HIS A 1 -7.63 -33.39 -8.68
C HIS A 1 -6.30 -33.91 -9.23
N SER A 2 -6.34 -34.55 -10.40
CA SER A 2 -5.15 -34.89 -11.18
C SER A 2 -5.25 -34.20 -12.53
N TYR A 3 -4.16 -33.58 -12.94
CA TYR A 3 -4.03 -32.89 -14.23
C TYR A 3 -3.06 -33.65 -15.11
N GLN A 4 -3.32 -33.71 -16.41
CA GLN A 4 -2.44 -34.35 -17.37
C GLN A 4 -1.31 -33.42 -17.85
N ASN A 5 -1.54 -32.12 -17.83
CA ASN A 5 -0.57 -31.07 -18.13
C ASN A 5 -0.87 -29.78 -17.40
N PHE A 6 0.07 -28.84 -17.38
CA PHE A 6 -0.05 -27.56 -16.70
C PHE A 6 -1.14 -26.64 -17.27
N GLU A 7 -1.48 -26.75 -18.53
CA GLU A 7 -2.51 -25.93 -19.19
C GLU A 7 -3.92 -26.18 -18.64
N GLN A 8 -4.11 -27.31 -17.96
CA GLN A 8 -5.39 -27.68 -17.34
C GLN A 8 -5.55 -27.11 -15.92
N ILE A 9 -4.51 -26.46 -15.37
CA ILE A 9 -4.54 -25.88 -14.03
C ILE A 9 -5.03 -24.46 -14.14
N GLU A 10 -6.29 -24.24 -13.75
CA GLU A 10 -6.88 -22.91 -13.69
C GLU A 10 -6.57 -22.23 -12.35
N SER A 11 -6.68 -20.88 -12.34
CA SER A 11 -6.61 -20.12 -11.11
C SER A 11 -7.75 -20.53 -10.16
N PRO A 12 -7.54 -20.58 -8.84
CA PRO A 12 -8.59 -20.87 -7.89
C PRO A 12 -9.76 -19.89 -8.02
N SER A 13 -10.96 -20.41 -8.09
CA SER A 13 -12.16 -19.59 -8.17
C SER A 13 -12.99 -19.68 -6.89
N PRO A 14 -13.76 -18.63 -6.53
CA PRO A 14 -14.67 -18.68 -5.39
C PRO A 14 -15.77 -19.74 -5.51
N LYS A 15 -15.99 -20.28 -6.73
CA LYS A 15 -17.09 -21.20 -7.02
C LYS A 15 -16.80 -22.67 -6.78
N GLY A 16 -15.53 -23.05 -6.60
CA GLY A 16 -15.24 -24.49 -6.46
C GLY A 16 -13.93 -24.83 -5.74
N GLU A 17 -12.91 -24.01 -5.85
CA GLU A 17 -11.57 -24.37 -5.37
C GLU A 17 -11.20 -23.75 -4.01
N MET A 18 -12.12 -23.05 -3.33
CA MET A 18 -11.83 -22.44 -2.01
C MET A 18 -11.39 -23.47 -0.96
N GLY A 19 -11.87 -24.73 -1.07
CA GLY A 19 -11.46 -25.82 -0.19
C GLY A 19 -10.13 -26.49 -0.56
N LEU A 20 -9.52 -26.13 -1.70
CA LEU A 20 -8.26 -26.68 -2.16
C LEU A 20 -7.08 -25.84 -1.65
N HIS A 21 -6.78 -25.95 -0.36
CA HIS A 21 -5.79 -25.09 0.31
C HIS A 21 -4.40 -25.13 -0.34
N GLY A 22 -3.96 -26.29 -0.82
CA GLY A 22 -2.69 -26.43 -1.54
C GLY A 22 -2.67 -25.62 -2.83
N LEU A 23 -3.70 -25.75 -3.67
CA LEU A 23 -3.83 -24.98 -4.91
C LEU A 23 -3.88 -23.47 -4.65
N ASN A 24 -4.65 -23.04 -3.64
CA ASN A 24 -4.73 -21.62 -3.26
C ASN A 24 -3.37 -21.07 -2.79
N LEU A 25 -2.61 -21.85 -2.03
CA LEU A 25 -1.29 -21.46 -1.57
C LEU A 25 -0.30 -21.38 -2.73
N ASP A 26 -0.30 -22.36 -3.63
CA ASP A 26 0.58 -22.38 -4.79
C ASP A 26 0.23 -21.25 -5.77
N TRP A 27 -1.06 -20.91 -5.90
CA TRP A 27 -1.48 -19.74 -6.67
C TRP A 27 -0.92 -18.43 -6.10
N LYS A 28 -0.97 -18.24 -4.79
CA LYS A 28 -0.37 -17.06 -4.14
C LYS A 28 1.15 -17.01 -4.32
N ARG A 29 1.81 -18.14 -4.26
CA ARG A 29 3.25 -18.24 -4.55
C ARG A 29 3.55 -17.88 -6.00
N PHE A 30 2.80 -18.44 -6.94
CA PHE A 30 2.93 -18.12 -8.36
C PHE A 30 2.73 -16.61 -8.62
N VAL A 31 1.66 -16.01 -8.08
CA VAL A 31 1.42 -14.57 -8.23
C VAL A 31 2.57 -13.73 -7.64
N THR A 32 3.08 -14.14 -6.47
CA THR A 32 4.25 -13.47 -5.85
C THR A 32 5.48 -13.55 -6.76
N ASP A 33 5.79 -14.72 -7.28
CA ASP A 33 6.97 -14.95 -8.10
C ASP A 33 6.86 -14.20 -9.44
N GLN A 34 5.70 -14.22 -10.10
CA GLN A 34 5.44 -13.45 -11.32
C GLN A 34 5.56 -11.94 -11.11
N THR A 35 5.05 -11.44 -9.98
CA THR A 35 5.17 -10.01 -9.64
C THR A 35 6.63 -9.64 -9.35
N ALA A 36 7.37 -10.50 -8.65
CA ALA A 36 8.79 -10.29 -8.38
C ALA A 36 9.62 -10.26 -9.65
N ASP A 37 9.38 -11.20 -10.57
CA ASP A 37 10.04 -11.25 -11.88
C ASP A 37 9.76 -9.98 -12.71
N PHE A 38 8.51 -9.50 -12.67
CA PHE A 38 8.13 -8.25 -13.34
C PHE A 38 8.87 -7.04 -12.76
N VAL A 39 8.95 -6.91 -11.43
CA VAL A 39 9.71 -5.85 -10.76
C VAL A 39 11.20 -5.91 -11.12
N ALA A 40 11.78 -7.11 -11.15
CA ALA A 40 13.17 -7.29 -11.54
C ALA A 40 13.40 -6.84 -12.99
N TRP A 41 12.50 -7.20 -13.89
CA TRP A 41 12.56 -6.80 -15.30
C TRP A 41 12.43 -5.29 -15.48
N GLU A 42 11.48 -4.64 -14.82
CA GLU A 42 11.33 -3.17 -14.84
C GLU A 42 12.60 -2.47 -14.32
N LYS A 43 13.13 -2.94 -13.16
CA LYS A 43 14.36 -2.37 -12.61
C LYS A 43 15.54 -2.52 -13.57
N ALA A 44 15.68 -3.67 -14.23
CA ALA A 44 16.72 -3.88 -15.24
C ALA A 44 16.56 -2.91 -16.42
N ALA A 45 15.33 -2.66 -16.88
CA ALA A 45 15.06 -1.69 -17.95
C ALA A 45 15.42 -0.25 -17.54
N ILE A 46 15.09 0.15 -16.30
CA ILE A 46 15.47 1.45 -15.74
C ILE A 46 17.00 1.60 -15.71
N ARG A 47 17.72 0.57 -15.27
CA ARG A 47 19.20 0.58 -15.24
C ARG A 47 19.81 0.60 -16.63
N ALA A 48 19.25 -0.15 -17.57
CA ALA A 48 19.67 -0.10 -18.98
C ALA A 48 19.44 1.28 -19.62
N GLY A 49 18.44 2.03 -19.16
CA GLY A 49 18.20 3.43 -19.52
C GLY A 49 19.18 4.42 -18.89
N GLY A 50 20.14 3.97 -18.07
CA GLY A 50 21.19 4.79 -17.46
C GLY A 50 20.79 5.44 -16.12
N SER A 51 19.64 5.10 -15.53
CA SER A 51 19.26 5.65 -14.24
C SER A 51 19.89 4.88 -13.07
N GLU A 52 20.55 5.60 -12.19
CA GLU A 52 21.09 5.10 -10.91
C GLU A 52 20.20 5.45 -9.70
N LEU A 53 19.06 6.09 -9.93
CA LEU A 53 18.16 6.48 -8.85
C LEU A 53 17.58 5.24 -8.13
N PRO A 54 17.31 5.34 -6.81
CA PRO A 54 16.65 4.26 -6.08
C PRO A 54 15.31 3.86 -6.71
N VAL A 55 15.06 2.56 -6.78
CA VAL A 55 13.82 1.97 -7.29
C VAL A 55 13.04 1.40 -6.13
N THR A 56 11.77 1.68 -6.09
CA THR A 56 10.81 1.16 -5.12
C THR A 56 9.51 0.75 -5.80
N ILE A 57 8.65 0.10 -5.06
CA ILE A 57 7.27 -0.24 -5.45
C ILE A 57 6.33 0.15 -4.33
N ASN A 58 5.10 0.55 -4.64
CA ASN A 58 4.08 0.77 -3.63
C ASN A 58 3.58 -0.57 -3.08
N MET A 59 3.95 -0.88 -1.85
CA MET A 59 3.39 -2.03 -1.14
C MET A 59 2.07 -1.61 -0.51
N MET A 60 1.12 -2.49 -0.51
CA MET A 60 -0.12 -2.29 0.23
C MET A 60 0.01 -2.98 1.58
N TYR A 61 -0.85 -2.62 2.50
CA TYR A 61 -1.08 -3.28 3.79
C TYR A 61 -0.65 -4.78 3.78
N ASP A 62 -0.95 -5.58 4.75
CA ASP A 62 -0.68 -7.02 4.78
C ASP A 62 -1.41 -7.81 3.66
N PHE A 63 -1.10 -7.49 2.43
CA PHE A 63 -1.77 -8.09 1.28
C PHE A 63 -1.47 -9.59 1.18
N GLN A 64 -2.45 -10.41 1.54
CA GLN A 64 -2.32 -11.87 1.62
C GLN A 64 -1.98 -12.57 0.29
N GLY A 65 -2.06 -11.87 -0.83
CA GLY A 65 -1.72 -12.38 -2.15
C GLY A 65 -0.22 -12.35 -2.46
N LEU A 66 0.58 -11.57 -1.72
CA LEU A 66 1.99 -11.35 -2.00
C LEU A 66 2.87 -11.60 -0.76
N ASN A 67 3.98 -12.27 -0.97
CA ASN A 67 5.04 -12.40 0.03
C ASN A 67 6.08 -11.28 -0.15
N TYR A 68 5.95 -10.21 0.61
CA TYR A 68 6.84 -9.04 0.50
C TYR A 68 8.33 -9.33 0.76
N HIS A 69 8.65 -10.41 1.47
CA HIS A 69 10.06 -10.80 1.62
C HIS A 69 10.75 -11.16 0.31
N LYS A 70 10.01 -11.51 -0.73
CA LYS A 70 10.56 -11.77 -2.07
C LYS A 70 11.04 -10.50 -2.78
N PHE A 71 10.55 -9.34 -2.37
CA PHE A 71 10.85 -8.06 -3.04
C PHE A 71 12.05 -7.32 -2.43
N LYS A 72 12.46 -7.63 -1.20
CA LYS A 72 13.51 -6.91 -0.46
C LYS A 72 14.86 -6.82 -1.18
N ASP A 73 15.18 -7.81 -2.01
CA ASP A 73 16.45 -7.88 -2.77
C ASP A 73 16.29 -7.27 -4.18
N LEU A 74 15.07 -6.94 -4.59
CA LEU A 74 14.75 -6.38 -5.90
C LEU A 74 14.61 -4.85 -5.87
N ILE A 75 14.21 -4.29 -4.74
CA ILE A 75 14.02 -2.84 -4.55
C ILE A 75 15.16 -2.25 -3.74
N ASP A 76 15.33 -0.94 -3.81
CA ASP A 76 16.41 -0.23 -3.10
C ASP A 76 15.90 0.35 -1.75
N VAL A 77 14.60 0.61 -1.65
CA VAL A 77 13.92 1.09 -0.46
C VAL A 77 12.51 0.52 -0.37
N VAL A 78 12.05 0.18 0.83
CA VAL A 78 10.64 -0.20 1.05
C VAL A 78 9.78 1.05 1.01
N SER A 79 8.67 1.01 0.28
CA SER A 79 7.63 2.01 0.37
C SER A 79 6.24 1.35 0.40
N TRP A 80 5.29 1.99 1.06
CA TRP A 80 3.95 1.44 1.18
C TRP A 80 2.88 2.51 1.33
N ASP A 81 1.64 2.11 1.11
CA ASP A 81 0.47 2.97 1.11
C ASP A 81 -0.40 2.66 2.33
N ASN A 82 -0.74 3.69 3.11
CA ASN A 82 -1.53 3.54 4.31
C ASN A 82 -2.71 4.51 4.37
N TYR A 83 -3.91 3.93 4.39
CA TYR A 83 -5.18 4.65 4.45
C TYR A 83 -6.04 4.19 5.64
N PRO A 84 -5.60 4.41 6.89
CA PRO A 84 -6.32 3.92 8.06
C PRO A 84 -7.67 4.60 8.19
N THR A 85 -8.67 3.82 8.56
CA THR A 85 -10.05 4.29 8.72
C THR A 85 -10.33 4.62 10.17
N TRP A 86 -9.92 5.80 10.60
CA TRP A 86 -9.95 6.28 11.98
C TRP A 86 -11.34 6.35 12.64
N HIS A 87 -12.42 6.20 11.89
CA HIS A 87 -13.79 6.33 12.38
C HIS A 87 -14.54 5.00 12.47
N LYS A 88 -13.92 3.89 12.14
CA LYS A 88 -14.54 2.55 12.22
C LYS A 88 -14.35 1.91 13.58
N GLU A 89 -13.17 2.08 14.14
CA GLU A 89 -12.77 1.54 15.43
C GLU A 89 -12.38 2.67 16.39
N ALA A 90 -12.08 2.33 17.63
CA ALA A 90 -11.43 3.27 18.53
C ALA A 90 -10.07 3.69 17.93
N GLU A 91 -9.73 4.97 18.08
CA GLU A 91 -8.50 5.52 17.48
C GLU A 91 -7.25 4.77 17.94
N GLU A 92 -7.24 4.31 19.19
CA GLU A 92 -6.13 3.53 19.75
C GLU A 92 -5.94 2.19 19.02
N VAL A 93 -7.02 1.51 18.66
CA VAL A 93 -6.97 0.25 17.91
C VAL A 93 -6.41 0.50 16.52
N THR A 94 -6.91 1.53 15.83
CA THR A 94 -6.41 1.93 14.51
C THR A 94 -4.93 2.34 14.58
N ALA A 95 -4.53 3.05 15.63
CA ALA A 95 -3.14 3.46 15.83
C ALA A 95 -2.21 2.25 16.07
N LEU A 96 -2.63 1.27 16.87
CA LEU A 96 -1.85 0.04 17.12
C LEU A 96 -1.70 -0.79 15.86
N ASP A 97 -2.77 -0.96 15.09
CA ASP A 97 -2.72 -1.66 13.81
C ASP A 97 -1.78 -0.96 12.82
N THR A 98 -1.89 0.36 12.69
CA THR A 98 -0.99 1.17 11.87
C THR A 98 0.47 1.05 12.33
N ALA A 99 0.73 1.05 13.63
CA ALA A 99 2.07 0.86 14.19
C ALA A 99 2.66 -0.50 13.80
N LEU A 100 1.87 -1.57 13.95
CA LEU A 100 2.28 -2.91 13.54
C LEU A 100 2.68 -2.96 12.06
N GLN A 101 1.90 -2.32 11.19
CA GLN A 101 2.19 -2.28 9.75
C GLN A 101 3.46 -1.49 9.43
N HIS A 102 3.67 -0.36 10.08
CA HIS A 102 4.92 0.41 9.95
C HIS A 102 6.14 -0.43 10.37
N ASP A 103 6.05 -1.11 11.50
CA ASP A 103 7.13 -1.99 12.00
C ASP A 103 7.36 -3.17 11.07
N PHE A 104 6.29 -3.76 10.52
CA PHE A 104 6.39 -4.82 9.51
C PHE A 104 7.16 -4.34 8.28
N MET A 105 6.78 -3.20 7.70
CA MET A 105 7.46 -2.65 6.52
C MET A 105 8.93 -2.32 6.80
N ARG A 106 9.22 -1.71 7.94
CA ARG A 106 10.61 -1.48 8.37
C ARG A 106 11.39 -2.78 8.51
N SER A 107 10.77 -3.84 9.01
CA SER A 107 11.43 -5.13 9.27
C SER A 107 11.92 -5.83 7.99
N LEU A 108 11.28 -5.58 6.84
CA LEU A 108 11.59 -6.23 5.57
C LEU A 108 13.05 -6.03 5.16
N MET A 109 13.57 -4.80 5.30
CA MET A 109 14.96 -4.47 4.95
C MET A 109 15.78 -4.02 6.16
N LYS A 110 15.17 -3.87 7.35
CA LYS A 110 15.78 -3.33 8.57
C LYS A 110 16.39 -1.92 8.35
N LYS A 111 15.76 -1.13 7.52
CA LYS A 111 16.15 0.22 7.13
C LYS A 111 14.93 1.14 7.23
N PRO A 112 15.12 2.47 7.20
CA PRO A 112 14.01 3.39 6.99
C PRO A 112 13.20 3.02 5.75
N PHE A 113 11.89 3.30 5.81
CA PHE A 113 10.97 3.10 4.69
C PHE A 113 10.32 4.43 4.29
N LEU A 114 9.57 4.42 3.21
CA LEU A 114 8.79 5.59 2.78
C LEU A 114 7.30 5.30 2.95
N LEU A 115 6.58 6.17 3.68
CA LEU A 115 5.13 6.17 3.57
C LEU A 115 4.77 6.89 2.27
N MET A 116 4.58 6.10 1.19
CA MET A 116 4.47 6.61 -0.17
C MET A 116 3.11 7.22 -0.45
N GLU A 117 2.07 6.70 0.18
CA GLU A 117 0.73 7.26 0.10
C GLU A 117 0.05 7.28 1.46
N SER A 118 -0.62 8.38 1.73
CA SER A 118 -1.58 8.49 2.82
C SER A 118 -2.60 9.58 2.50
N CYS A 119 -3.82 9.45 3.02
CA CYS A 119 -4.84 10.44 2.76
C CYS A 119 -4.73 11.60 3.75
N PRO A 120 -4.61 12.86 3.28
CA PRO A 120 -4.55 13.99 4.19
C PRO A 120 -5.90 14.24 4.88
N THR A 121 -7.03 14.00 4.24
CA THR A 121 -8.36 14.31 4.79
C THR A 121 -9.29 13.10 4.83
N SER A 122 -9.86 12.68 3.70
CA SER A 122 -10.79 11.56 3.58
C SER A 122 -10.59 10.80 2.27
N THR A 123 -10.86 9.49 2.27
CA THR A 123 -10.82 8.67 1.06
C THR A 123 -12.20 8.58 0.41
N ASN A 124 -12.29 8.56 -0.92
CA ASN A 124 -13.55 8.50 -1.64
C ASN A 124 -14.07 7.07 -1.90
N TRP A 125 -13.22 6.06 -1.74
CA TRP A 125 -13.53 4.66 -2.04
C TRP A 125 -14.03 3.85 -0.85
N GLN A 126 -14.18 4.48 0.31
CA GLN A 126 -14.80 3.85 1.47
C GLN A 126 -16.32 4.04 1.47
N SER A 127 -17.06 3.08 1.99
CA SER A 127 -18.53 3.14 2.09
C SER A 127 -19.03 4.36 2.88
N VAL A 128 -18.28 4.76 3.90
CA VAL A 128 -18.47 6.01 4.64
C VAL A 128 -17.13 6.70 4.72
N SER A 129 -17.05 7.91 4.21
CA SER A 129 -15.86 8.73 4.26
C SER A 129 -16.06 9.87 5.25
N LYS A 130 -15.20 9.93 6.28
CA LYS A 130 -15.20 11.00 7.27
C LYS A 130 -13.88 11.74 7.27
N LEU A 131 -13.93 13.04 7.48
CA LEU A 131 -12.73 13.83 7.72
C LEU A 131 -12.06 13.38 9.02
N LYS A 132 -10.75 13.42 9.04
CA LYS A 132 -10.00 13.29 10.29
C LYS A 132 -10.35 14.44 11.22
N ARG A 133 -10.41 14.18 12.51
CA ARG A 133 -10.52 15.27 13.50
C ARG A 133 -9.24 16.12 13.51
N PRO A 134 -9.30 17.39 13.96
CA PRO A 134 -8.12 18.23 14.11
C PRO A 134 -7.00 17.53 14.91
N GLY A 135 -5.78 17.62 14.43
CA GLY A 135 -4.59 17.04 15.05
C GLY A 135 -4.35 15.56 14.72
N LEU A 136 -5.31 14.82 14.20
CA LEU A 136 -5.15 13.39 13.90
C LEU A 136 -4.19 13.17 12.72
N LEU A 137 -4.25 13.98 11.67
CA LEU A 137 -3.29 13.90 10.56
C LEU A 137 -1.85 14.08 11.04
N LYS A 138 -1.62 15.08 11.89
CA LYS A 138 -0.31 15.33 12.48
C LYS A 138 0.16 14.15 13.33
N ALA A 139 -0.72 13.61 14.19
CA ALA A 139 -0.39 12.46 15.03
C ALA A 139 -0.04 11.22 14.20
N ALA A 140 -0.85 10.89 13.18
CA ALA A 140 -0.58 9.76 12.27
C ALA A 140 0.72 9.93 11.48
N SER A 141 1.01 11.15 11.01
CA SER A 141 2.25 11.44 10.30
C SER A 141 3.48 11.31 11.21
N LEU A 142 3.40 11.82 12.44
CA LEU A 142 4.48 11.66 13.42
C LEU A 142 4.64 10.22 13.86
N GLN A 143 3.57 9.44 13.93
CA GLN A 143 3.63 8.01 14.18
C GLN A 143 4.46 7.30 13.10
N ALA A 144 4.20 7.54 11.82
CA ALA A 144 4.98 6.96 10.73
C ALA A 144 6.48 7.27 10.89
N VAL A 145 6.84 8.52 11.19
CA VAL A 145 8.23 8.94 11.42
C VAL A 145 8.82 8.23 12.65
N ALA A 146 8.06 8.15 13.74
CA ALA A 146 8.50 7.46 14.97
C ALA A 146 8.78 5.97 14.74
N HIS A 147 8.04 5.32 13.82
CA HIS A 147 8.27 3.93 13.40
C HIS A 147 9.33 3.79 12.31
N GLY A 148 9.96 4.88 11.89
CA GLY A 148 11.13 4.89 11.01
C GLY A 148 10.83 5.16 9.55
N SER A 149 9.74 5.85 9.23
CA SER A 149 9.55 6.39 7.90
C SER A 149 10.39 7.64 7.68
N ASP A 150 11.10 7.70 6.55
CA ASP A 150 11.85 8.90 6.13
C ASP A 150 10.96 9.93 5.41
N SER A 151 9.73 9.55 5.05
CA SER A 151 8.79 10.46 4.40
C SER A 151 7.35 10.14 4.75
N VAL A 152 6.49 11.16 4.72
CA VAL A 152 5.04 11.02 4.71
C VAL A 152 4.53 11.75 3.48
N GLN A 153 4.09 10.99 2.49
CA GLN A 153 3.58 11.54 1.24
C GLN A 153 2.06 11.47 1.23
N TYR A 154 1.45 12.57 0.82
CA TYR A 154 0.00 12.67 0.79
C TYR A 154 -0.53 12.51 -0.62
N PHE A 155 -1.42 11.56 -0.80
CA PHE A 155 -2.29 11.51 -1.94
C PHE A 155 -3.62 12.19 -1.59
N GLN A 156 -3.86 13.45 -2.03
CA GLN A 156 -3.06 14.17 -3.00
C GLN A 156 -2.87 15.64 -2.58
N ILE A 157 -2.01 16.39 -3.27
CA ILE A 157 -1.79 17.78 -2.94
C ILE A 157 -3.00 18.65 -3.29
N ARG A 158 -3.64 18.40 -4.44
CA ARG A 158 -4.82 19.14 -4.91
C ARG A 158 -5.91 18.18 -5.36
N GLN A 159 -7.13 18.43 -4.90
CA GLN A 159 -8.29 17.60 -5.22
C GLN A 159 -8.56 17.58 -6.73
N SER A 160 -8.73 16.39 -7.30
CA SER A 160 -8.97 16.17 -8.72
C SER A 160 -10.29 16.78 -9.17
N ARG A 161 -10.31 17.36 -10.37
CA ARG A 161 -11.51 18.00 -10.93
C ARG A 161 -12.52 16.99 -11.50
N GLY A 162 -12.07 15.79 -11.81
CA GLY A 162 -12.88 14.75 -12.45
C GLY A 162 -12.33 13.34 -12.16
N ALA A 163 -12.82 12.36 -12.89
CA ALA A 163 -12.52 10.93 -12.76
C ALA A 163 -13.01 10.31 -11.44
N SER A 164 -12.66 9.05 -11.21
CA SER A 164 -13.12 8.25 -10.07
C SER A 164 -12.70 8.84 -8.72
N GLU A 165 -11.58 9.54 -8.67
CA GLU A 165 -11.03 10.10 -7.43
C GLU A 165 -11.32 11.61 -7.23
N LYS A 166 -12.31 12.13 -7.94
CA LYS A 166 -12.74 13.53 -7.82
C LYS A 166 -12.99 13.96 -6.36
N PHE A 167 -13.50 13.06 -5.53
CA PHE A 167 -13.84 13.35 -4.13
C PHE A 167 -12.82 12.78 -3.13
N HIS A 168 -11.68 12.26 -3.63
CA HIS A 168 -10.59 11.90 -2.73
C HIS A 168 -10.04 13.16 -2.05
N GLY A 169 -9.76 13.04 -0.76
CA GLY A 169 -9.25 14.16 0.02
C GLY A 169 -7.87 14.62 -0.44
N ALA A 170 -7.60 15.90 -0.25
CA ALA A 170 -6.35 16.51 -0.64
C ALA A 170 -5.92 17.58 0.36
N VAL A 171 -4.69 18.08 0.22
CA VAL A 171 -4.19 19.22 1.00
C VAL A 171 -4.91 20.51 0.58
N ILE A 172 -5.17 20.64 -0.71
CA ILE A 172 -5.91 21.78 -1.30
C ILE A 172 -7.20 21.23 -1.91
N ASP A 173 -8.33 21.69 -1.42
CA ASP A 173 -9.64 21.29 -1.91
C ASP A 173 -10.01 21.87 -3.28
N HIS A 174 -11.21 21.56 -3.78
CA HIS A 174 -11.72 22.08 -5.04
C HIS A 174 -11.80 23.63 -5.07
N TYR A 175 -12.01 24.24 -3.93
CA TYR A 175 -12.16 25.70 -3.80
C TYR A 175 -10.80 26.42 -3.71
N GLY A 176 -9.71 25.66 -3.59
CA GLY A 176 -8.38 26.22 -3.48
C GLY A 176 -8.04 26.71 -2.07
N GLY A 177 -8.87 26.39 -1.08
CA GLY A 177 -8.64 26.74 0.32
C GLY A 177 -7.54 25.90 0.95
N LYS A 178 -6.77 26.51 1.86
CA LYS A 178 -5.80 25.79 2.70
C LYS A 178 -6.41 25.38 4.06
N ASP A 179 -7.52 25.95 4.40
CA ASP A 179 -8.12 25.84 5.72
C ASP A 179 -9.10 24.66 5.77
N THR A 180 -8.58 23.46 5.67
CA THR A 180 -9.37 22.33 6.13
C THR A 180 -9.16 22.22 7.64
N ARG A 181 -10.21 21.89 8.39
CA ARG A 181 -10.12 21.67 9.85
C ARG A 181 -9.17 20.53 10.24
N VAL A 182 -8.56 19.89 9.27
CA VAL A 182 -7.66 18.75 9.45
C VAL A 182 -6.20 19.21 9.60
N PHE A 183 -5.84 20.33 8.98
CA PHE A 183 -4.49 20.93 9.02
C PHE A 183 -4.32 21.93 10.13
#